data_229a09b35cea71c824778e469df28bfa
#
_entry.id   229a09b35cea71c824778e469df28bfa
#
_cell.length_a   1.000
_cell.length_b   1.000
_cell.length_c   1.000
_cell.angle_alpha   90.00
_cell.angle_beta   90.00
_cell.angle_gamma   90.00
#
_symmetry.space_group_name_H-M   'P 1'
#
loop_
_entity.id
_entity.type
_entity.pdbx_description
1 polymer ?
#
loop_
_entity_poly.entity_id
_entity_poly.type
_entity_poly.pdbx_seq_one_letter_code
_entity_poly.pdbx_strand_id
1 'polypeptide(L)'
;MKCPCCGAAELIHDTRDVPYIYKGDATTILAVKGDFCPACGEVVLNKEQGDRYGESIRQFQRQINATYVDPSFIATVRKKLKLDQREAAELFGGGVNAFSRYEKGRAKPPLALVKLLWVLNRHPNLLKELKSIDDLGMGTSAGAVGSLSR
;
A
#
# COMPACT_ATOMS: atom_id res chain seq x y z
N MET A 1 -23.35 29.05 -14.74
CA MET A 1 -24.24 27.88 -14.70
C MET A 1 -24.39 27.44 -13.24
N LYS A 2 -25.61 27.22 -12.83
CA LYS A 2 -25.84 26.71 -11.50
C LYS A 2 -25.40 25.25 -11.37
N CYS A 3 -24.96 24.90 -10.18
CA CYS A 3 -24.48 23.55 -9.91
C CYS A 3 -25.60 22.53 -10.17
N PRO A 4 -25.36 21.53 -11.03
CA PRO A 4 -26.37 20.52 -11.31
C PRO A 4 -26.61 19.55 -10.14
N CYS A 5 -25.67 19.50 -9.20
CA CYS A 5 -25.75 18.61 -8.05
C CYS A 5 -26.64 19.19 -6.93
N CYS A 6 -26.38 20.45 -6.52
CA CYS A 6 -27.09 21.05 -5.39
C CYS A 6 -28.00 22.23 -5.77
N GLY A 7 -27.84 22.80 -6.95
CA GLY A 7 -28.64 23.93 -7.42
C GLY A 7 -28.46 25.23 -6.64
N ALA A 8 -27.61 25.25 -5.62
CA ALA A 8 -27.53 26.35 -4.66
C ALA A 8 -26.62 27.48 -5.09
N ALA A 9 -25.60 27.21 -5.89
CA ALA A 9 -24.56 28.20 -6.24
C ALA A 9 -24.19 28.13 -7.71
N GLU A 10 -23.63 29.23 -8.21
CA GLU A 10 -23.00 29.24 -9.52
C GLU A 10 -21.66 28.54 -9.47
N LEU A 11 -21.32 27.80 -10.52
CA LEU A 11 -20.05 27.12 -10.64
C LEU A 11 -18.93 28.13 -10.94
N ILE A 12 -17.75 27.87 -10.38
CA ILE A 12 -16.56 28.68 -10.58
C ILE A 12 -15.55 27.86 -11.38
N HIS A 13 -15.19 28.36 -12.57
CA HIS A 13 -14.14 27.72 -13.38
C HIS A 13 -12.78 27.97 -12.75
N ASP A 14 -12.05 26.90 -12.46
CA ASP A 14 -10.78 27.01 -11.75
C ASP A 14 -9.90 25.80 -12.02
N THR A 15 -8.65 25.88 -11.57
CA THR A 15 -7.71 24.75 -11.55
C THR A 15 -7.31 24.53 -10.10
N ARG A 16 -7.64 23.38 -9.57
CA ARG A 16 -7.39 23.07 -8.15
C ARG A 16 -6.78 21.69 -7.99
N ASP A 17 -6.04 21.51 -6.90
CA ASP A 17 -5.60 20.20 -6.46
C ASP A 17 -6.74 19.56 -5.66
N VAL A 18 -7.09 18.33 -6.02
CA VAL A 18 -8.25 17.64 -5.45
C VAL A 18 -7.77 16.41 -4.68
N PRO A 19 -8.12 16.28 -3.39
CA PRO A 19 -7.79 15.10 -2.62
C PRO A 19 -8.58 13.89 -3.10
N TYR A 20 -7.95 12.72 -3.05
CA TYR A 20 -8.59 11.46 -3.39
C TYR A 20 -8.13 10.37 -2.44
N ILE A 21 -9.06 9.54 -1.99
CA ILE A 21 -8.80 8.44 -1.07
C ILE A 21 -9.27 7.14 -1.72
N TYR A 22 -8.41 6.13 -1.67
CA TYR A 22 -8.73 4.80 -2.18
C TYR A 22 -8.16 3.74 -1.26
N LYS A 23 -9.01 2.87 -0.74
CA LYS A 23 -8.65 1.78 0.19
C LYS A 23 -7.81 2.29 1.38
N GLY A 24 -8.18 3.45 1.92
CA GLY A 24 -7.51 4.06 3.06
C GLY A 24 -6.24 4.84 2.73
N ASP A 25 -5.76 4.79 1.50
CA ASP A 25 -4.61 5.58 1.06
C ASP A 25 -5.05 6.87 0.39
N ALA A 26 -4.41 7.96 0.76
CA ALA A 26 -4.73 9.28 0.25
C ALA A 26 -3.70 9.77 -0.75
N THR A 27 -4.16 10.49 -1.75
CA THR A 27 -3.30 11.22 -2.69
C THR A 27 -3.95 12.54 -3.04
N THR A 28 -3.24 13.36 -3.78
CA THR A 28 -3.78 14.62 -4.32
C THR A 28 -3.63 14.57 -5.84
N ILE A 29 -4.76 14.73 -6.54
CA ILE A 29 -4.77 14.86 -7.99
C ILE A 29 -4.48 16.31 -8.31
N LEU A 30 -3.33 16.57 -8.92
CA LEU A 30 -2.86 17.92 -9.15
C LEU A 30 -3.50 18.57 -10.37
N ALA A 31 -3.72 19.88 -10.26
CA ALA A 31 -4.13 20.74 -11.37
C ALA A 31 -5.40 20.26 -12.09
N VAL A 32 -6.42 19.88 -11.33
CA VAL A 32 -7.72 19.51 -11.90
C VAL A 32 -8.43 20.77 -12.41
N LYS A 33 -8.63 20.85 -13.71
CA LYS A 33 -9.41 21.93 -14.33
C LYS A 33 -10.87 21.51 -14.37
N GLY A 34 -11.74 22.40 -13.94
CA GLY A 34 -13.17 22.13 -13.96
C GLY A 34 -13.99 23.27 -13.39
N ASP A 35 -15.27 23.04 -13.25
CA ASP A 35 -16.20 24.01 -12.69
C ASP A 35 -16.58 23.57 -11.30
N PHE A 36 -16.12 24.29 -10.31
CA PHE A 36 -16.23 23.93 -8.88
C PHE A 36 -17.42 24.63 -8.24
N CYS A 37 -18.19 23.88 -7.45
CA CYS A 37 -19.30 24.44 -6.71
C CYS A 37 -18.85 24.88 -5.32
N PRO A 38 -18.98 26.16 -4.96
CA PRO A 38 -18.58 26.62 -3.63
C PRO A 38 -19.54 26.18 -2.51
N ALA A 39 -20.72 25.71 -2.88
CA ALA A 39 -21.73 25.29 -1.88
C ALA A 39 -21.60 23.83 -1.49
N CYS A 40 -21.45 22.91 -2.45
CA CYS A 40 -21.38 21.48 -2.14
C CYS A 40 -19.99 20.86 -2.37
N GLY A 41 -19.06 21.61 -2.95
CA GLY A 41 -17.71 21.10 -3.21
C GLY A 41 -17.58 20.21 -4.44
N GLU A 42 -18.67 19.97 -5.15
CA GLU A 42 -18.65 19.11 -6.36
C GLU A 42 -17.91 19.80 -7.49
N VAL A 43 -17.28 19.01 -8.35
CA VAL A 43 -16.62 19.50 -9.56
C VAL A 43 -17.31 18.93 -10.80
N VAL A 44 -17.64 19.80 -11.73
CA VAL A 44 -18.19 19.41 -13.02
C VAL A 44 -17.08 19.47 -14.06
N LEU A 45 -16.86 18.36 -14.75
CA LEU A 45 -15.79 18.19 -15.71
C LEU A 45 -16.36 17.97 -17.11
N ASN A 46 -15.76 18.56 -18.12
CA ASN A 46 -16.07 18.20 -19.50
C ASN A 46 -15.39 16.85 -19.82
N LYS A 47 -15.58 16.35 -21.05
CA LYS A 47 -15.07 15.04 -21.43
C LYS A 47 -13.55 14.96 -21.30
N GLU A 48 -12.82 15.95 -21.80
CA GLU A 48 -11.35 15.96 -21.75
C GLU A 48 -10.83 16.06 -20.32
N GLN A 49 -11.42 16.92 -19.52
CA GLN A 49 -11.07 17.09 -18.12
C GLN A 49 -11.36 15.81 -17.33
N GLY A 50 -12.51 15.20 -17.60
CA GLY A 50 -12.91 13.93 -16.97
C GLY A 50 -12.00 12.78 -17.34
N ASP A 51 -11.55 12.71 -18.60
CA ASP A 51 -10.61 11.69 -19.07
C ASP A 51 -9.26 11.82 -18.35
N ARG A 52 -8.74 13.04 -18.21
CA ARG A 52 -7.48 13.30 -17.48
C ARG A 52 -7.60 12.95 -16.01
N TYR A 53 -8.66 13.41 -15.38
CA TYR A 53 -8.92 13.15 -13.96
C TYR A 53 -9.06 11.65 -13.71
N GLY A 54 -9.86 10.99 -14.54
CA GLY A 54 -10.06 9.55 -14.46
C GLY A 54 -8.78 8.75 -14.65
N GLU A 55 -7.89 9.18 -15.55
CA GLU A 55 -6.61 8.50 -15.75
C GLU A 55 -5.71 8.63 -14.51
N SER A 56 -5.65 9.81 -13.90
CA SER A 56 -4.89 10.01 -12.66
C SER A 56 -5.41 9.10 -11.55
N ILE A 57 -6.72 8.98 -11.42
CA ILE A 57 -7.36 8.08 -10.45
C ILE A 57 -6.98 6.63 -10.76
N ARG A 58 -7.09 6.19 -12.02
CA ARG A 58 -6.78 4.81 -12.41
C ARG A 58 -5.32 4.47 -12.14
N GLN A 59 -4.39 5.40 -12.40
CA GLN A 59 -2.97 5.20 -12.09
C GLN A 59 -2.76 4.99 -10.59
N PHE A 60 -3.38 5.82 -9.76
CA PHE A 60 -3.28 5.67 -8.31
C PHE A 60 -3.88 4.35 -7.85
N GLN A 61 -5.05 3.99 -8.36
CA GLN A 61 -5.69 2.72 -8.03
C GLN A 61 -4.81 1.53 -8.41
N ARG A 62 -4.16 1.57 -9.59
CA ARG A 62 -3.24 0.51 -10.00
C ARG A 62 -2.05 0.38 -9.05
N GLN A 63 -1.49 1.51 -8.61
CA GLN A 63 -0.40 1.51 -7.63
C GLN A 63 -0.83 0.88 -6.31
N ILE A 64 -1.98 1.27 -5.80
CA ILE A 64 -2.49 0.74 -4.54
C ILE A 64 -2.82 -0.75 -4.67
N ASN A 65 -3.49 -1.15 -5.75
CA ASN A 65 -3.84 -2.55 -5.97
C ASN A 65 -2.60 -3.44 -6.15
N ALA A 66 -1.55 -2.93 -6.75
CA ALA A 66 -0.29 -3.67 -6.92
C ALA A 66 0.41 -3.95 -5.58
N THR A 67 0.21 -3.07 -4.60
CA THR A 67 0.80 -3.23 -3.26
C THR A 67 -0.18 -3.78 -2.24
N TYR A 68 -1.45 -3.90 -2.64
CA TYR A 68 -2.48 -4.42 -1.73
C TYR A 68 -2.30 -5.92 -1.54
N VAL A 69 -2.36 -6.33 -0.29
CA VAL A 69 -2.38 -7.74 0.07
C VAL A 69 -3.50 -7.96 1.08
N ASP A 70 -4.26 -9.03 0.89
CA ASP A 70 -5.27 -9.43 1.86
C ASP A 70 -4.56 -9.83 3.17
N PRO A 71 -4.94 -9.25 4.31
CA PRO A 71 -4.37 -9.64 5.59
C PRO A 71 -4.45 -11.16 5.86
N SER A 72 -5.51 -11.81 5.41
CA SER A 72 -5.66 -13.26 5.58
C SER A 72 -4.60 -14.05 4.82
N PHE A 73 -4.10 -13.53 3.71
CA PHE A 73 -3.00 -14.17 2.96
C PHE A 73 -1.73 -14.25 3.80
N ILE A 74 -1.41 -13.17 4.52
CA ILE A 74 -0.22 -13.14 5.40
C ILE A 74 -0.32 -14.26 6.46
N ALA A 75 -1.47 -14.35 7.12
CA ALA A 75 -1.68 -15.39 8.14
C ALA A 75 -1.61 -16.80 7.54
N THR A 76 -2.22 -17.00 6.38
CA THR A 76 -2.25 -18.29 5.71
C THR A 76 -0.85 -18.78 5.35
N VAL A 77 -0.02 -17.90 4.75
CA VAL A 77 1.35 -18.26 4.38
C VAL A 77 2.20 -18.51 5.61
N ARG A 78 2.09 -17.66 6.62
CA ARG A 78 2.83 -17.84 7.87
C ARG A 78 2.54 -19.21 8.50
N LYS A 79 1.27 -19.59 8.59
CA LYS A 79 0.85 -20.88 9.15
C LYS A 79 1.33 -22.04 8.29
N LYS A 80 1.28 -21.89 6.98
CA LYS A 80 1.79 -22.90 6.04
C LYS A 80 3.29 -23.15 6.25
N LEU A 81 4.03 -22.10 6.57
CA LEU A 81 5.46 -22.16 6.86
C LEU A 81 5.74 -22.65 8.30
N LYS A 82 4.70 -22.90 9.08
CA LYS A 82 4.79 -23.37 10.48
C LYS A 82 5.54 -22.39 11.38
N LEU A 83 5.35 -21.11 11.14
CA LEU A 83 5.92 -20.03 11.94
C LEU A 83 4.83 -19.40 12.80
N ASP A 84 5.16 -19.04 14.05
CA ASP A 84 4.29 -18.15 14.80
C ASP A 84 4.59 -16.69 14.41
N GLN A 85 3.79 -15.74 14.91
CA GLN A 85 3.95 -14.32 14.54
C GLN A 85 5.30 -13.78 14.97
N ARG A 86 5.82 -14.20 16.08
CA ARG A 86 7.11 -13.77 16.61
C ARG A 86 8.26 -14.28 15.77
N GLU A 87 8.24 -15.57 15.45
CA GLU A 87 9.24 -16.19 14.59
C GLU A 87 9.27 -15.53 13.21
N ALA A 88 8.10 -15.26 12.65
CA ALA A 88 8.00 -14.58 11.36
C ALA A 88 8.60 -13.17 11.42
N ALA A 89 8.34 -12.43 12.49
CA ALA A 89 8.90 -11.10 12.66
C ALA A 89 10.44 -11.14 12.81
N GLU A 90 10.95 -12.14 13.49
CA GLU A 90 12.40 -12.33 13.62
C GLU A 90 13.04 -12.65 12.27
N LEU A 91 12.41 -13.51 11.49
CA LEU A 91 12.97 -13.96 10.21
C LEU A 91 12.83 -12.89 9.11
N PHE A 92 11.69 -12.23 9.05
CA PHE A 92 11.38 -11.27 7.98
C PHE A 92 11.57 -9.81 8.38
N GLY A 93 11.71 -9.52 9.65
CA GLY A 93 11.87 -8.17 10.14
C GLY A 93 10.56 -7.45 10.43
N GLY A 94 10.66 -6.18 10.80
CA GLY A 94 9.52 -5.31 11.08
C GLY A 94 9.15 -5.15 12.55
N GLY A 95 9.84 -5.82 13.44
CA GLY A 95 9.59 -5.76 14.88
C GLY A 95 8.62 -6.82 15.37
N VAL A 96 8.60 -7.04 16.68
CA VAL A 96 7.91 -8.18 17.33
C VAL A 96 6.41 -8.23 17.04
N ASN A 97 5.77 -7.07 16.84
CA ASN A 97 4.33 -6.97 16.59
C ASN A 97 3.96 -6.80 15.12
N ALA A 98 4.94 -6.87 14.21
CA ALA A 98 4.72 -6.59 12.80
C ALA A 98 3.65 -7.49 12.19
N PHE A 99 3.80 -8.81 12.33
CA PHE A 99 2.87 -9.75 11.72
C PHE A 99 1.47 -9.67 12.33
N SER A 100 1.36 -9.41 13.62
CA SER A 100 0.05 -9.17 14.24
C SER A 100 -0.67 -7.99 13.56
N ARG A 101 0.05 -6.91 13.30
CA ARG A 101 -0.52 -5.74 12.64
C ARG A 101 -0.86 -5.99 11.17
N TYR A 102 0.01 -6.69 10.45
CA TYR A 102 -0.24 -7.06 9.05
C TYR A 102 -1.49 -7.95 8.93
N GLU A 103 -1.60 -8.95 9.78
CA GLU A 103 -2.70 -9.91 9.75
C GLU A 103 -4.04 -9.32 10.19
N LYS A 104 -4.02 -8.22 10.92
CA LYS A 104 -5.22 -7.47 11.33
C LYS A 104 -5.55 -6.30 10.39
N GLY A 105 -4.75 -6.09 9.37
CA GLY A 105 -4.94 -4.97 8.46
C GLY A 105 -4.59 -3.61 9.04
N ARG A 106 -3.88 -3.56 10.16
CA ARG A 106 -3.51 -2.31 10.84
C ARG A 106 -2.25 -1.67 10.27
N ALA A 107 -1.47 -2.43 9.54
CA ALA A 107 -0.27 -1.94 8.86
C ALA A 107 -0.12 -2.66 7.53
N LYS A 108 0.49 -1.98 6.55
CA LYS A 108 0.81 -2.59 5.27
C LYS A 108 2.19 -3.23 5.34
N PRO A 109 2.34 -4.49 4.93
CA PRO A 109 3.67 -5.07 4.80
C PRO A 109 4.42 -4.41 3.64
N PRO A 110 5.75 -4.31 3.74
CA PRO A 110 6.55 -3.85 2.61
C PRO A 110 6.36 -4.72 1.38
N LEU A 111 6.44 -4.13 0.20
CA LEU A 111 6.25 -4.86 -1.06
C LEU A 111 7.23 -6.03 -1.20
N ALA A 112 8.48 -5.83 -0.80
CA ALA A 112 9.49 -6.89 -0.86
C ALA A 112 9.07 -8.11 -0.02
N LEU A 113 8.51 -7.87 1.16
CA LEU A 113 7.99 -8.94 2.02
C LEU A 113 6.81 -9.66 1.35
N VAL A 114 5.90 -8.93 0.76
CA VAL A 114 4.74 -9.52 0.06
C VAL A 114 5.21 -10.44 -1.06
N LYS A 115 6.16 -9.99 -1.86
CA LYS A 115 6.73 -10.79 -2.94
C LYS A 115 7.45 -12.03 -2.42
N LEU A 116 8.18 -11.89 -1.34
CA LEU A 116 8.87 -13.02 -0.70
C LEU A 116 7.86 -14.05 -0.19
N LEU A 117 6.79 -13.61 0.46
CA LEU A 117 5.73 -14.50 0.92
C LEU A 117 5.03 -15.21 -0.25
N TRP A 118 4.86 -14.54 -1.39
CA TRP A 118 4.34 -15.15 -2.60
C TRP A 118 5.21 -16.31 -3.07
N VAL A 119 6.52 -16.09 -3.11
CA VAL A 119 7.48 -17.12 -3.50
C VAL A 119 7.46 -18.29 -2.51
N LEU A 120 7.48 -17.99 -1.22
CA LEU A 120 7.46 -19.02 -0.18
C LEU A 120 6.14 -19.79 -0.15
N ASN A 121 5.04 -19.15 -0.49
CA ASN A 121 3.76 -19.84 -0.60
C ASN A 121 3.80 -20.93 -1.68
N ARG A 122 4.48 -20.67 -2.79
CA ARG A 122 4.63 -21.62 -3.88
C ARG A 122 5.76 -22.62 -3.66
N HIS A 123 6.78 -22.20 -2.92
CA HIS A 123 7.99 -23.00 -2.67
C HIS A 123 8.36 -22.96 -1.18
N PRO A 124 7.56 -23.60 -0.33
CA PRO A 124 7.80 -23.55 1.14
C PRO A 124 9.17 -24.08 1.56
N ASN A 125 9.75 -24.97 0.79
CA ASN A 125 11.08 -25.53 1.06
C ASN A 125 12.20 -24.48 1.03
N LEU A 126 11.99 -23.35 0.37
CA LEU A 126 12.97 -22.25 0.33
C LEU A 126 13.12 -21.55 1.68
N LEU A 127 12.22 -21.79 2.62
CA LEU A 127 12.33 -21.24 3.96
C LEU A 127 13.65 -21.65 4.64
N LYS A 128 14.13 -22.85 4.34
CA LYS A 128 15.42 -23.33 4.84
C LYS A 128 16.57 -22.44 4.41
N GLU A 129 16.54 -21.95 3.18
CA GLU A 129 17.58 -21.04 2.68
C GLU A 129 17.56 -19.69 3.43
N LEU A 130 16.37 -19.17 3.71
CA LEU A 130 16.27 -17.93 4.49
C LEU A 130 16.85 -18.10 5.89
N LYS A 131 16.56 -19.22 6.54
CA LYS A 131 17.12 -19.50 7.87
C LYS A 131 18.62 -19.66 7.83
N SER A 132 19.16 -20.23 6.77
CA SER A 132 20.61 -20.39 6.62
C SER A 132 21.34 -19.05 6.41
N ILE A 133 20.67 -18.04 5.85
CA ILE A 133 21.25 -16.70 5.74
C ILE A 133 21.51 -16.12 7.14
N ASP A 134 20.56 -16.30 8.05
CA ASP A 134 20.75 -15.84 9.43
C ASP A 134 21.91 -16.59 10.12
N ASP A 135 22.00 -17.89 9.88
CA ASP A 135 23.07 -18.72 10.44
C ASP A 135 24.46 -18.28 9.93
N LEU A 136 24.51 -17.75 8.71
CA LEU A 136 25.75 -17.23 8.12
C LEU A 136 26.09 -15.82 8.62
N GLY A 137 25.26 -15.23 9.47
CA GLY A 137 25.47 -13.88 9.97
C GLY A 137 25.23 -12.78 8.94
N MET A 138 24.52 -13.09 7.88
CA MET A 138 24.19 -12.15 6.79
C MET A 138 22.85 -11.47 7.00
N GLY A 139 22.22 -11.68 8.14
CA GLY A 139 20.94 -11.05 8.47
C GLY A 139 21.10 -9.58 8.82
N THR A 140 19.98 -8.96 9.18
CA THR A 140 19.92 -7.54 9.52
C THR A 140 20.45 -7.20 10.91
N SER A 141 20.88 -8.19 11.64
CA SER A 141 21.37 -8.02 13.01
C SER A 141 22.62 -7.13 13.06
N ALA A 142 22.63 -6.18 13.97
CA ALA A 142 23.80 -5.36 14.21
C ALA A 142 25.01 -6.18 14.66
N GLY A 143 24.77 -7.28 15.36
CA GLY A 143 25.84 -8.21 15.76
C GLY A 143 26.59 -8.81 14.59
N ALA A 144 25.86 -9.12 13.51
CA ALA A 144 26.48 -9.63 12.30
C ALA A 144 27.40 -8.60 11.66
N VAL A 145 27.03 -7.33 11.67
CA VAL A 145 27.88 -6.24 11.17
C VAL A 145 29.17 -6.13 12.00
N GLY A 146 29.03 -6.17 13.30
CA GLY A 146 30.20 -6.15 14.19
C GLY A 146 31.15 -7.32 13.93
N SER A 147 30.57 -8.46 13.65
CA SER A 147 31.35 -9.66 13.30
C SER A 147 32.20 -9.46 12.05
N LEU A 148 31.63 -8.75 11.06
CA LEU A 148 32.35 -8.52 9.80
C LEU A 148 33.48 -7.51 9.91
N SER A 149 33.47 -6.67 10.90
CA SER A 149 34.51 -5.63 11.07
C SER A 149 35.87 -6.15 11.52
N ARG A 150 35.98 -7.40 11.83
CA ARG A 150 37.26 -8.00 12.26
C ARG A 150 38.17 -8.41 11.13
#